data_9ff76b0dd422d026e6dcc2ec86deea0b
#
_entry.id   9ff76b0dd422d026e6dcc2ec86deea0b
#
_cell.length_a   1.000
_cell.length_b   1.000
_cell.length_c   1.000
_cell.angle_alpha   90.00
_cell.angle_beta   90.00
_cell.angle_gamma   90.00
#
_symmetry.space_group_name_H-M   'P 1'
#
loop_
_entity.id
_entity.type
_entity.pdbx_description
1 polymer ?
#
loop_
_entity_poly.entity_id
_entity_poly.type
_entity_poly.pdbx_seq_one_letter_code
_entity_poly.pdbx_strand_id
1 'polypeptide(L)'
;LPFLEAMLPAQTPLRNTAANVKSRFTAIFYPHGMAPGYWVPKKEGTGFEFTPFMMPLEPLHDHAVILSRLHCKSAEPPPGATGADHWVASAFLCANKPKKTAGADVYAGTTIDQMIAQKIGRETLLPSMQFACEDPGSNSSNCGEGYSCVYTNTIAWATPTNPLPMELNPQVVFERMFGD
;
A
#
# COMPACT_ATOMS: atom_id res chain seq x y z
N LEU A 1 -1.22 27.61 7.40
CA LEU A 1 -0.30 27.01 6.43
C LEU A 1 0.39 25.81 7.08
N PRO A 2 0.39 24.66 6.44
CA PRO A 2 1.05 23.49 6.97
C PRO A 2 2.55 23.72 7.05
N PHE A 3 3.14 23.38 8.16
CA PHE A 3 4.57 23.34 8.26
C PHE A 3 5.06 22.04 7.60
N LEU A 4 5.48 22.17 6.35
CA LEU A 4 6.33 21.16 5.77
C LEU A 4 7.65 21.17 6.53
N GLU A 5 8.25 20.02 6.79
CA GLU A 5 9.53 19.91 7.49
C GLU A 5 10.62 20.83 6.89
N ALA A 6 10.57 21.05 5.56
CA ALA A 6 11.43 21.99 4.84
C ALA A 6 11.16 23.48 5.14
N MET A 7 10.04 23.81 5.81
CA MET A 7 9.65 25.18 6.13
C MET A 7 9.98 25.57 7.59
N LEU A 8 10.67 24.71 8.31
CA LEU A 8 11.13 25.03 9.67
C LEU A 8 12.14 26.21 9.63
N PRO A 9 12.05 27.16 10.57
CA PRO A 9 12.97 28.28 10.61
C PRO A 9 14.44 27.81 10.69
N ALA A 10 15.31 28.40 9.88
CA ALA A 10 16.73 28.08 9.85
C ALA A 10 17.45 28.31 11.22
N GLN A 11 16.80 28.99 12.15
CA GLN A 11 17.30 29.24 13.51
C GLN A 11 17.05 28.07 14.48
N THR A 12 16.23 27.07 14.10
CA THR A 12 15.99 25.91 14.96
C THR A 12 17.19 24.96 14.89
N PRO A 13 17.76 24.50 16.01
CA PRO A 13 18.87 23.55 16.00
C PRO A 13 18.54 22.32 15.15
N LEU A 14 19.46 21.86 14.32
CA LEU A 14 19.30 20.70 13.41
C LEU A 14 18.73 19.45 14.10
N ARG A 15 19.08 19.23 15.37
CA ARG A 15 18.53 18.11 16.17
C ARG A 15 17.02 18.20 16.44
N ASN A 16 16.42 19.39 16.31
CA ASN A 16 15.00 19.65 16.56
C ASN A 16 14.26 20.07 15.26
N THR A 17 14.89 19.90 14.11
CA THR A 17 14.36 20.26 12.79
C THR A 17 14.16 19.05 11.91
N ALA A 18 14.04 19.26 10.62
CA ALA A 18 13.94 18.21 9.57
C ALA A 18 15.09 17.19 9.62
N ALA A 19 16.22 17.48 10.27
CA ALA A 19 17.28 16.49 10.50
C ALA A 19 16.83 15.32 11.42
N ASN A 20 15.76 15.51 12.17
CA ASN A 20 15.12 14.44 12.97
C ASN A 20 13.97 13.79 12.17
N VAL A 21 14.28 13.38 10.95
CA VAL A 21 13.30 12.81 10.01
C VAL A 21 12.67 11.57 10.61
N LYS A 22 11.34 11.59 10.72
CA LYS A 22 10.57 10.43 11.15
C LYS A 22 10.53 9.41 10.01
N SER A 23 10.76 8.14 10.36
CA SER A 23 10.64 7.05 9.38
C SER A 23 9.23 6.99 8.83
N ARG A 24 9.12 6.89 7.52
CA ARG A 24 7.85 6.73 6.80
C ARG A 24 7.87 5.43 6.03
N PHE A 25 6.75 4.76 6.03
CA PHE A 25 6.52 3.56 5.22
C PHE A 25 5.43 3.86 4.20
N THR A 26 5.68 3.56 2.95
CA THR A 26 4.70 3.66 1.87
C THR A 26 4.65 2.34 1.12
N ALA A 27 3.45 1.82 0.91
CA ALA A 27 3.19 0.66 0.06
C ALA A 27 2.35 1.09 -1.14
N ILE A 28 2.76 0.69 -2.32
CA ILE A 28 2.02 0.95 -3.57
C ILE A 28 1.59 -0.39 -4.13
N PHE A 29 0.28 -0.61 -4.20
CA PHE A 29 -0.30 -1.79 -4.83
C PHE A 29 -0.50 -1.52 -6.32
N TYR A 30 0.06 -2.38 -7.14
CA TYR A 30 -0.14 -2.36 -8.58
C TYR A 30 -0.92 -3.63 -8.98
N PRO A 31 -2.19 -3.50 -9.38
CA PRO A 31 -3.01 -4.64 -9.75
C PRO A 31 -2.47 -5.33 -11.01
N HIS A 32 -2.81 -6.60 -11.19
CA HIS A 32 -2.37 -7.46 -12.30
C HIS A 32 -0.86 -7.71 -12.41
N GLY A 33 -0.05 -7.12 -11.53
CA GLY A 33 1.41 -7.29 -11.57
C GLY A 33 2.06 -6.65 -12.80
N MET A 34 3.21 -7.17 -13.19
CA MET A 34 4.03 -6.65 -14.28
C MET A 34 4.12 -7.63 -15.43
N ALA A 35 4.16 -7.11 -16.65
CA ALA A 35 4.33 -7.93 -17.84
C ALA A 35 5.61 -8.77 -17.76
N PRO A 36 5.56 -10.07 -18.08
CA PRO A 36 6.73 -10.94 -18.05
C PRO A 36 7.88 -10.38 -18.91
N GLY A 37 9.09 -10.39 -18.36
CA GLY A 37 10.30 -9.89 -19.04
C GLY A 37 10.54 -8.38 -18.93
N TYR A 38 9.61 -7.61 -18.39
CA TYR A 38 9.75 -6.14 -18.27
C TYR A 38 10.09 -5.67 -16.86
N TRP A 39 9.91 -6.51 -15.86
CA TRP A 39 10.17 -6.14 -14.47
C TRP A 39 11.50 -6.65 -13.93
N VAL A 40 11.83 -7.91 -14.17
CA VAL A 40 12.99 -8.53 -13.56
C VAL A 40 14.27 -8.19 -14.33
N PRO A 41 15.28 -7.53 -13.69
CA PRO A 41 16.57 -7.31 -14.30
C PRO A 41 17.23 -8.62 -14.73
N LYS A 42 18.03 -8.56 -15.81
CA LYS A 42 18.75 -9.75 -16.32
C LYS A 42 19.91 -10.19 -15.43
N LYS A 43 20.49 -9.23 -14.69
CA LYS A 43 21.62 -9.45 -13.80
C LYS A 43 21.18 -9.30 -12.35
N GLU A 44 21.63 -10.21 -11.49
CA GLU A 44 21.39 -10.17 -10.05
C GLU A 44 22.54 -9.45 -9.32
N GLY A 45 22.27 -9.01 -8.08
CA GLY A 45 23.25 -8.33 -7.22
C GLY A 45 23.39 -6.83 -7.51
N THR A 46 24.41 -6.22 -6.97
CA THR A 46 24.59 -4.75 -6.98
C THR A 46 24.86 -4.13 -8.35
N GLY A 47 25.15 -4.93 -9.36
CA GLY A 47 25.41 -4.42 -10.71
C GLY A 47 24.24 -4.69 -11.67
N PHE A 48 23.00 -4.75 -11.18
CA PHE A 48 21.83 -4.88 -12.04
C PHE A 48 21.58 -3.58 -12.82
N GLU A 49 20.97 -3.72 -13.97
CA GLU A 49 20.51 -2.58 -14.79
C GLU A 49 18.99 -2.55 -14.77
N PHE A 50 18.42 -1.37 -14.66
CA PHE A 50 16.98 -1.25 -14.76
C PHE A 50 16.46 -1.69 -16.12
N THR A 51 15.34 -2.39 -16.11
CA THR A 51 14.58 -2.66 -17.34
C THR A 51 13.99 -1.36 -17.89
N PRO A 52 13.62 -1.29 -19.18
CA PRO A 52 13.00 -0.09 -19.74
C PRO A 52 11.81 0.44 -18.93
N PHE A 53 11.07 -0.46 -18.27
CA PHE A 53 9.93 -0.09 -17.44
C PHE A 53 10.35 0.61 -16.14
N MET A 54 11.54 0.32 -15.65
CA MET A 54 12.07 0.87 -14.40
C MET A 54 12.96 2.12 -14.62
N MET A 55 13.23 2.51 -15.87
CA MET A 55 14.08 3.65 -16.18
C MET A 55 13.72 4.96 -15.44
N PRO A 56 12.43 5.26 -15.16
CA PRO A 56 12.09 6.43 -14.35
C PRO A 56 12.65 6.40 -12.92
N LEU A 57 13.05 5.22 -12.42
CA LEU A 57 13.67 5.05 -11.10
C LEU A 57 15.21 5.21 -11.12
N GLU A 58 15.81 5.44 -12.29
CA GLU A 58 17.28 5.54 -12.45
C GLU A 58 17.93 6.50 -11.45
N PRO A 59 17.37 7.68 -11.14
CA PRO A 59 17.92 8.56 -10.11
C PRO A 59 17.94 7.98 -8.70
N LEU A 60 17.20 6.89 -8.47
CA LEU A 60 17.07 6.21 -7.18
C LEU A 60 17.75 4.84 -7.18
N HIS A 61 18.57 4.53 -8.19
CA HIS A 61 19.17 3.21 -8.38
C HIS A 61 19.88 2.69 -7.12
N ASP A 62 20.69 3.54 -6.49
CA ASP A 62 21.46 3.18 -5.28
C ASP A 62 20.58 2.95 -4.03
N HIS A 63 19.31 3.32 -4.10
CA HIS A 63 18.31 3.15 -3.04
C HIS A 63 17.26 2.08 -3.39
N ALA A 64 17.39 1.43 -4.55
CA ALA A 64 16.43 0.46 -5.05
C ALA A 64 16.88 -0.98 -4.78
N VAL A 65 15.95 -1.80 -4.33
CA VAL A 65 16.12 -3.25 -4.21
C VAL A 65 15.00 -3.94 -4.98
N ILE A 66 15.35 -4.72 -5.99
CA ILE A 66 14.39 -5.48 -6.78
C ILE A 66 14.34 -6.91 -6.25
N LEU A 67 13.18 -7.28 -5.71
CA LEU A 67 12.92 -8.64 -5.25
C LEU A 67 12.06 -9.37 -6.29
N SER A 68 12.52 -10.53 -6.70
CA SER A 68 11.79 -11.37 -7.66
C SER A 68 11.58 -12.77 -7.08
N ARG A 69 10.69 -13.54 -7.72
CA ARG A 69 10.36 -14.92 -7.33
C ARG A 69 9.78 -15.05 -5.91
N LEU A 70 9.29 -13.97 -5.34
CA LEU A 70 8.51 -14.03 -4.11
C LEU A 70 7.11 -14.55 -4.42
N HIS A 71 6.60 -15.36 -3.52
CA HIS A 71 5.32 -16.00 -3.67
C HIS A 71 4.52 -15.92 -2.37
N CYS A 72 3.29 -15.47 -2.47
CA CYS A 72 2.35 -15.46 -1.36
C CYS A 72 1.34 -16.60 -1.51
N LYS A 73 1.60 -17.72 -0.85
CA LYS A 73 0.73 -18.90 -0.91
C LYS A 73 -0.70 -18.62 -0.47
N SER A 74 -0.87 -17.70 0.48
CA SER A 74 -2.20 -17.30 0.98
C SER A 74 -3.03 -16.52 -0.05
N ALA A 75 -2.38 -15.93 -1.05
CA ALA A 75 -3.05 -15.23 -2.14
C ALA A 75 -3.37 -16.16 -3.34
N GLU A 76 -2.98 -17.43 -3.28
CA GLU A 76 -3.36 -18.38 -4.32
C GLU A 76 -4.87 -18.66 -4.30
N PRO A 77 -5.54 -18.50 -5.44
CA PRO A 77 -6.93 -18.90 -5.56
C PRO A 77 -7.06 -20.42 -5.46
N PRO A 78 -8.21 -20.92 -4.98
CA PRO A 78 -8.53 -22.33 -5.09
C PRO A 78 -8.54 -22.78 -6.57
N PRO A 79 -8.24 -24.05 -6.86
CA PRO A 79 -8.34 -24.57 -8.22
C PRO A 79 -9.73 -24.30 -8.84
N GLY A 80 -9.76 -23.75 -10.04
CA GLY A 80 -11.00 -23.42 -10.75
C GLY A 80 -11.68 -22.12 -10.32
N ALA A 81 -11.10 -21.37 -9.39
CA ALA A 81 -11.61 -20.04 -9.03
C ALA A 81 -11.40 -19.04 -10.19
N THR A 82 -12.37 -18.16 -10.39
CA THR A 82 -12.33 -17.06 -11.35
C THR A 82 -12.42 -15.72 -10.60
N GLY A 83 -11.84 -14.64 -11.15
CA GLY A 83 -11.90 -13.31 -10.51
C GLY A 83 -11.12 -13.21 -9.20
N ALA A 84 -10.21 -14.14 -8.93
CA ALA A 84 -9.39 -14.15 -7.73
C ALA A 84 -8.45 -12.95 -7.62
N ASP A 85 -8.11 -12.37 -8.75
CA ASP A 85 -7.32 -11.15 -8.90
C ASP A 85 -7.96 -9.92 -8.21
N HIS A 86 -9.23 -9.97 -7.88
CA HIS A 86 -9.91 -8.91 -7.15
C HIS A 86 -9.75 -9.08 -5.62
N TRP A 87 -10.31 -10.15 -5.04
CA TRP A 87 -10.35 -10.30 -3.59
C TRP A 87 -8.99 -10.63 -2.94
N VAL A 88 -8.03 -11.16 -3.69
CA VAL A 88 -6.67 -11.43 -3.19
C VAL A 88 -5.87 -10.16 -2.87
N ALA A 89 -6.31 -8.99 -3.36
CA ALA A 89 -5.68 -7.71 -3.05
C ALA A 89 -5.56 -7.48 -1.53
N SER A 90 -6.53 -7.93 -0.75
CA SER A 90 -6.49 -7.85 0.72
C SER A 90 -5.34 -8.63 1.36
N ALA A 91 -4.73 -9.59 0.66
CA ALA A 91 -3.56 -10.33 1.14
C ALA A 91 -2.23 -9.58 0.94
N PHE A 92 -2.22 -8.49 0.19
CA PHE A 92 -1.00 -7.80 -0.23
C PHE A 92 -0.07 -7.41 0.92
N LEU A 93 -0.60 -6.84 1.99
CA LEU A 93 0.19 -6.35 3.12
C LEU A 93 0.10 -7.23 4.38
N CYS A 94 -0.66 -8.31 4.37
CA CYS A 94 -0.78 -9.21 5.52
C CYS A 94 -0.41 -10.66 5.22
N ALA A 95 -0.26 -11.02 3.95
CA ALA A 95 0.01 -12.39 3.49
C ALA A 95 -0.97 -13.43 4.09
N ASN A 96 -2.22 -13.02 4.37
CA ASN A 96 -3.25 -13.87 4.92
C ASN A 96 -4.38 -14.06 3.92
N LYS A 97 -4.97 -15.28 3.91
CA LYS A 97 -6.10 -15.57 3.04
C LYS A 97 -7.37 -14.92 3.61
N PRO A 98 -8.08 -14.10 2.83
CA PRO A 98 -9.33 -13.52 3.28
C PRO A 98 -10.39 -14.59 3.48
N LYS A 99 -11.25 -14.40 4.47
CA LYS A 99 -12.41 -15.25 4.71
C LYS A 99 -13.40 -15.13 3.58
N LYS A 100 -13.83 -16.26 3.02
CA LYS A 100 -14.88 -16.25 2.01
C LYS A 100 -16.22 -15.90 2.66
N THR A 101 -16.66 -14.68 2.43
CA THR A 101 -17.95 -14.14 2.88
C THR A 101 -18.36 -12.98 1.99
N ALA A 102 -19.64 -12.89 1.66
CA ALA A 102 -20.24 -11.72 1.01
C ALA A 102 -20.87 -10.77 2.04
N GLY A 103 -20.89 -11.14 3.32
CA GLY A 103 -21.47 -10.38 4.42
C GLY A 103 -20.52 -9.40 5.07
N ALA A 104 -20.94 -8.89 6.22
CA ALA A 104 -20.18 -7.94 7.03
C ALA A 104 -19.11 -8.59 7.91
N ASP A 105 -19.11 -9.91 8.03
CA ASP A 105 -18.21 -10.71 8.87
C ASP A 105 -16.86 -10.97 8.18
N VAL A 106 -16.31 -9.91 7.57
CA VAL A 106 -15.04 -9.92 6.85
C VAL A 106 -13.86 -10.19 7.77
N TYR A 107 -12.86 -10.87 7.24
CA TYR A 107 -11.60 -11.16 7.93
C TYR A 107 -10.47 -11.30 6.91
N ALA A 108 -9.40 -10.52 7.07
CA ALA A 108 -8.19 -10.66 6.27
C ALA A 108 -6.96 -10.84 7.16
N GLY A 109 -6.57 -9.83 7.88
CA GLY A 109 -5.40 -9.83 8.76
C GLY A 109 -4.94 -8.40 8.99
N THR A 110 -4.34 -8.09 10.12
CA THR A 110 -3.71 -6.78 10.32
C THR A 110 -2.57 -6.62 9.33
N THR A 111 -2.58 -5.54 8.59
CA THR A 111 -1.56 -5.29 7.55
C THR A 111 -0.30 -4.65 8.13
N ILE A 112 0.85 -4.88 7.48
CA ILE A 112 2.15 -4.42 7.98
C ILE A 112 2.22 -2.90 8.13
N ASP A 113 1.60 -2.14 7.23
CA ASP A 113 1.49 -0.69 7.31
C ASP A 113 0.77 -0.26 8.60
N GLN A 114 -0.28 -0.98 9.01
CA GLN A 114 -1.03 -0.72 10.22
C GLN A 114 -0.29 -1.16 11.49
N MET A 115 0.48 -2.25 11.42
CA MET A 115 1.38 -2.63 12.51
C MET A 115 2.46 -1.54 12.74
N ILE A 116 2.99 -0.98 11.67
CA ILE A 116 3.94 0.13 11.72
C ILE A 116 3.25 1.39 12.28
N ALA A 117 2.07 1.75 11.78
CA ALA A 117 1.31 2.89 12.24
C ALA A 117 0.97 2.81 13.74
N GLN A 118 0.59 1.63 14.24
CA GLN A 118 0.33 1.40 15.66
C GLN A 118 1.60 1.60 16.52
N LYS A 119 2.77 1.30 15.97
CA LYS A 119 4.04 1.39 16.69
C LYS A 119 4.64 2.78 16.68
N ILE A 120 4.71 3.43 15.53
CA ILE A 120 5.41 4.73 15.37
C ILE A 120 4.46 5.90 15.01
N GLY A 121 3.22 5.62 14.62
CA GLY A 121 2.26 6.65 14.16
C GLY A 121 1.84 7.66 15.23
N ARG A 122 2.07 7.35 16.51
CA ARG A 122 1.79 8.28 17.63
C ARG A 122 2.67 9.54 17.61
N GLU A 123 3.72 9.52 16.81
CA GLU A 123 4.63 10.65 16.66
C GLU A 123 4.18 11.65 15.59
N THR A 124 3.09 11.35 14.91
CA THR A 124 2.53 12.17 13.83
C THR A 124 1.06 12.43 14.07
N LEU A 125 0.54 13.54 13.51
CA LEU A 125 -0.88 13.91 13.62
C LEU A 125 -1.77 12.87 12.92
N LEU A 126 -1.30 12.35 11.77
CA LEU A 126 -1.97 11.32 10.99
C LEU A 126 -1.10 10.05 10.99
N PRO A 127 -1.45 9.04 11.80
CA PRO A 127 -0.67 7.80 11.92
C PRO A 127 -0.55 7.03 10.61
N SER A 128 -1.60 7.04 9.78
CA SER A 128 -1.61 6.42 8.46
C SER A 128 -2.67 7.06 7.56
N MET A 129 -2.47 6.95 6.27
CA MET A 129 -3.43 7.37 5.25
C MET A 129 -3.49 6.33 4.14
N GLN A 130 -4.68 6.10 3.60
CA GLN A 130 -4.95 5.15 2.55
C GLN A 130 -5.54 5.90 1.35
N PHE A 131 -4.98 5.66 0.17
CA PHE A 131 -5.37 6.36 -1.05
C PHE A 131 -5.67 5.36 -2.17
N ALA A 132 -6.55 5.77 -3.08
CA ALA A 132 -6.72 5.10 -4.36
C ALA A 132 -6.78 6.14 -5.48
N CYS A 133 -6.40 5.71 -6.70
CA CYS A 133 -6.45 6.56 -7.88
C CYS A 133 -7.78 6.41 -8.64
N GLU A 134 -8.49 5.32 -8.38
CA GLU A 134 -9.73 4.98 -9.08
C GLU A 134 -10.77 4.49 -8.07
N ASP A 135 -12.04 4.82 -8.33
CA ASP A 135 -13.14 4.22 -7.61
C ASP A 135 -13.28 2.75 -8.02
N PRO A 136 -13.06 1.79 -7.13
CA PRO A 136 -13.21 0.37 -7.45
C PRO A 136 -14.66 -0.02 -7.79
N GLY A 137 -15.58 0.93 -7.82
CA GLY A 137 -16.98 0.72 -8.16
C GLY A 137 -17.80 0.22 -6.97
N SER A 138 -18.27 1.14 -6.17
CA SER A 138 -19.18 0.88 -5.03
C SER A 138 -20.50 0.18 -5.42
N ASN A 139 -20.80 0.13 -6.72
CA ASN A 139 -22.05 -0.41 -7.26
C ASN A 139 -21.95 -1.87 -7.75
N SER A 140 -20.80 -2.51 -7.70
CA SER A 140 -20.71 -3.91 -8.05
C SER A 140 -21.14 -4.78 -6.86
N SER A 141 -22.34 -5.27 -6.89
CA SER A 141 -22.85 -6.28 -5.94
C SER A 141 -22.13 -7.63 -6.01
N ASN A 142 -21.17 -7.77 -6.94
CA ASN A 142 -20.45 -9.01 -7.18
C ASN A 142 -18.96 -8.75 -7.37
N CYS A 143 -18.22 -8.82 -6.28
CA CYS A 143 -16.76 -8.67 -6.26
C CYS A 143 -16.03 -10.01 -6.35
N GLY A 144 -16.65 -11.01 -6.99
CA GLY A 144 -16.06 -12.31 -7.29
C GLY A 144 -16.38 -13.39 -6.27
N GLU A 145 -16.98 -14.47 -6.74
CA GLU A 145 -17.10 -15.80 -6.10
C GLU A 145 -17.61 -15.84 -4.64
N GLY A 146 -18.45 -14.86 -4.24
CA GLY A 146 -18.99 -14.79 -2.87
C GLY A 146 -18.03 -14.15 -1.86
N TYR A 147 -17.07 -13.37 -2.33
CA TYR A 147 -16.26 -12.49 -1.50
C TYR A 147 -16.84 -11.07 -1.45
N SER A 148 -16.77 -10.46 -0.27
CA SER A 148 -17.18 -9.07 -0.06
C SER A 148 -16.31 -8.10 -0.88
N CYS A 149 -16.93 -7.06 -1.45
CA CYS A 149 -16.22 -5.99 -2.15
C CYS A 149 -15.22 -5.22 -1.28
N VAL A 150 -15.36 -5.31 0.03
CA VAL A 150 -14.36 -4.76 0.97
C VAL A 150 -12.96 -5.30 0.69
N TYR A 151 -12.81 -6.55 0.29
CA TYR A 151 -11.51 -7.14 -0.02
C TYR A 151 -10.84 -6.56 -1.27
N THR A 152 -11.64 -6.04 -2.19
CA THR A 152 -11.15 -5.34 -3.39
C THR A 152 -10.90 -3.86 -3.12
N ASN A 153 -11.72 -3.26 -2.25
CA ASN A 153 -11.79 -1.82 -2.07
C ASN A 153 -10.83 -1.30 -0.99
N THR A 154 -10.04 -2.17 -0.37
CA THR A 154 -8.99 -1.73 0.55
C THR A 154 -7.84 -2.73 0.62
N ILE A 155 -6.64 -2.21 0.78
CA ILE A 155 -5.42 -2.99 1.00
C ILE A 155 -4.90 -2.85 2.44
N ALA A 156 -5.51 -1.98 3.25
CA ALA A 156 -5.09 -1.69 4.62
C ALA A 156 -6.14 -2.13 5.65
N TRP A 157 -5.71 -2.88 6.66
CA TRP A 157 -6.54 -3.44 7.72
C TRP A 157 -5.96 -3.12 9.09
N ALA A 158 -6.64 -2.28 9.85
CA ALA A 158 -6.20 -1.86 11.19
C ALA A 158 -6.19 -3.02 12.19
N THR A 159 -7.12 -3.94 12.04
CA THR A 159 -7.21 -5.23 12.74
C THR A 159 -7.65 -6.30 11.74
N PRO A 160 -7.64 -7.59 12.08
CA PRO A 160 -8.08 -8.63 11.15
C PRO A 160 -9.50 -8.47 10.58
N THR A 161 -10.34 -7.69 11.25
CA THR A 161 -11.74 -7.48 10.88
C THR A 161 -12.11 -6.03 10.61
N ASN A 162 -11.13 -5.11 10.66
CA ASN A 162 -11.39 -3.68 10.46
C ASN A 162 -10.63 -3.15 9.24
N PRO A 163 -11.25 -3.17 8.05
CA PRO A 163 -10.69 -2.58 6.85
C PRO A 163 -10.69 -1.06 6.95
N LEU A 164 -9.68 -0.43 6.36
CA LEU A 164 -9.58 1.03 6.28
C LEU A 164 -9.95 1.48 4.87
N PRO A 165 -10.96 2.36 4.73
CA PRO A 165 -11.36 2.86 3.42
C PRO A 165 -10.25 3.73 2.82
N MET A 166 -10.13 3.66 1.49
CA MET A 166 -9.21 4.51 0.72
C MET A 166 -9.87 5.83 0.36
N GLU A 167 -9.13 6.93 0.47
CA GLU A 167 -9.55 8.24 0.03
C GLU A 167 -9.21 8.44 -1.46
N LEU A 168 -10.18 8.88 -2.23
CA LEU A 168 -10.09 9.10 -3.67
C LEU A 168 -9.96 10.58 -4.04
N ASN A 169 -10.44 11.47 -3.17
CA ASN A 169 -10.45 12.88 -3.44
C ASN A 169 -9.16 13.56 -2.94
N PRO A 170 -8.31 14.06 -3.83
CA PRO A 170 -7.07 14.71 -3.44
C PRO A 170 -7.29 15.99 -2.63
N GLN A 171 -8.43 16.67 -2.79
CA GLN A 171 -8.77 17.82 -1.96
C GLN A 171 -9.00 17.40 -0.51
N VAL A 172 -9.76 16.34 -0.28
CA VAL A 172 -9.99 15.80 1.08
C VAL A 172 -8.68 15.34 1.72
N VAL A 173 -7.76 14.74 0.92
CA VAL A 173 -6.43 14.40 1.39
C VAL A 173 -5.67 15.64 1.83
N PHE A 174 -5.68 16.69 1.02
CA PHE A 174 -5.03 17.95 1.32
C PHE A 174 -5.58 18.57 2.61
N GLU A 175 -6.90 18.66 2.72
CA GLU A 175 -7.58 19.21 3.91
C GLU A 175 -7.26 18.41 5.18
N ARG A 176 -7.19 17.08 5.10
CA ARG A 176 -6.77 16.24 6.23
C ARG A 176 -5.32 16.46 6.64
N MET A 177 -4.44 16.70 5.67
CA MET A 177 -3.02 16.91 5.94
C MET A 177 -2.73 18.30 6.48
N PHE A 178 -3.47 19.30 6.02
CA PHE A 178 -3.08 20.70 6.17
C PHE A 178 -4.15 21.56 6.83
N GLY A 179 -5.37 21.04 6.98
CA GLY A 179 -6.53 21.81 7.45
C GLY A 179 -7.08 22.76 6.38
N ASP A 180 -8.16 23.42 6.72
CA ASP A 180 -8.82 24.43 5.88
C ASP A 180 -8.00 25.75 5.81
#